data_2ed46f1a1b6c9b70e35411cebc162271
#
_entry.id   2ed46f1a1b6c9b70e35411cebc162271
#
_cell.length_a   1.000
_cell.length_b   1.000
_cell.length_c   1.000
_cell.angle_alpha   90.00
_cell.angle_beta   90.00
_cell.angle_gamma   90.00
#
_symmetry.space_group_name_H-M   'P 1'
#
loop_
_entity.id
_entity.type
_entity.pdbx_description
1 polymer ?
#
loop_
_entity_poly.entity_id
_entity_poly.type
_entity_poly.pdbx_seq_one_letter_code
_entity_poly.pdbx_strand_id
1 'polypeptide(L)'
;MSNLNWCFDAAAGVMLILFLIYGIRKGASRTFVPFLVNIVFVVLAFFMSGVIAGTMYETMVSDSVEMAVEEVVDNFDLNGYFNKEYKELTLIEDVSEKEASVVLSSEKDMDKKFWKLIDRTSGVGNQVNEAACFTGLNNIIRVSLQDELSKKLPPCAGYFFEDFNEGNEEETYKLISMIHSDRKAAANYITENCVSDVMFRFVKLMSFVIT
;
A
#
# COMPACT_ATOMS: atom_id res chain seq x y z
N MET A 1 -10.30 -1.63 5.41
CA MET A 1 -11.31 -0.86 4.62
C MET A 1 -12.24 0.06 5.42
N SER A 2 -12.27 0.06 6.75
CA SER A 2 -13.33 0.74 7.52
C SER A 2 -13.02 2.16 8.01
N ASN A 3 -11.77 2.54 8.17
CA ASN A 3 -11.44 3.77 8.92
C ASN A 3 -11.60 5.08 8.15
N LEU A 4 -11.43 5.08 6.82
CA LEU A 4 -11.54 6.30 6.02
C LEU A 4 -13.01 6.63 5.72
N ASN A 5 -13.86 5.62 5.51
CA ASN A 5 -15.30 5.82 5.31
C ASN A 5 -15.95 6.42 6.56
N TRP A 6 -15.51 5.99 7.77
CA TRP A 6 -16.00 6.54 9.02
C TRP A 6 -15.67 8.03 9.21
N CYS A 7 -14.49 8.50 8.76
CA CYS A 7 -14.13 9.91 8.80
C CYS A 7 -15.04 10.77 7.90
N PHE A 8 -15.41 10.26 6.73
CA PHE A 8 -16.36 10.96 5.83
C PHE A 8 -17.77 10.99 6.40
N ASP A 9 -18.22 9.88 6.96
CA ASP A 9 -19.54 9.80 7.62
C ASP A 9 -19.60 10.71 8.84
N ALA A 10 -18.52 10.76 9.63
CA ALA A 10 -18.40 11.67 10.78
C ALA A 10 -18.37 13.14 10.34
N ALA A 11 -17.60 13.49 9.31
CA ALA A 11 -17.55 14.85 8.79
C ALA A 11 -18.91 15.30 8.21
N ALA A 12 -19.58 14.43 7.47
CA ALA A 12 -20.93 14.67 6.96
C ALA A 12 -21.95 14.82 8.10
N GLY A 13 -21.85 14.00 9.14
CA GLY A 13 -22.68 14.08 10.32
C GLY A 13 -22.49 15.39 11.09
N VAL A 14 -21.25 15.83 11.29
CA VAL A 14 -20.93 17.11 11.94
C VAL A 14 -21.45 18.28 11.13
N MET A 15 -21.28 18.29 9.81
CA MET A 15 -21.84 19.31 8.92
C MET A 15 -23.36 19.36 9.02
N LEU A 16 -24.04 18.23 8.98
CA LEU A 16 -25.50 18.15 9.13
C LEU A 16 -25.97 18.74 10.46
N ILE A 17 -25.29 18.43 11.57
CA ILE A 17 -25.63 18.96 12.89
C ILE A 17 -25.42 20.48 12.95
N LEU A 18 -24.32 21.00 12.40
CA LEU A 18 -24.06 22.43 12.34
C LEU A 18 -25.12 23.18 11.51
N PHE A 19 -25.53 22.64 10.37
CA PHE A 19 -26.59 23.19 9.55
C PHE A 19 -27.96 23.14 10.24
N LEU A 20 -28.25 22.08 10.98
CA LEU A 20 -29.46 21.95 11.80
C LEU A 20 -29.52 23.03 12.88
N ILE A 21 -28.46 23.23 13.62
CA ILE A 21 -28.33 24.24 14.70
C ILE A 21 -28.49 25.66 14.10
N TYR A 22 -27.85 25.93 12.95
CA TYR A 22 -27.93 27.21 12.27
C TYR A 22 -29.36 27.47 11.73
N GLY A 23 -30.02 26.44 11.17
CA GLY A 23 -31.39 26.48 10.68
C GLY A 23 -32.42 26.78 11.76
N ILE A 24 -32.29 26.17 12.94
CA ILE A 24 -33.17 26.42 14.10
C ILE A 24 -33.05 27.88 14.59
N ARG A 25 -31.85 28.45 14.56
CA ARG A 25 -31.58 29.83 15.02
C ARG A 25 -32.14 30.93 14.08
N LYS A 26 -32.24 30.68 12.77
CA LYS A 26 -32.64 31.70 11.77
C LYS A 26 -34.12 31.66 11.31
N GLY A 27 -34.90 30.73 11.83
CA GLY A 27 -36.29 30.53 11.42
C GLY A 27 -36.43 29.58 10.22
N ALA A 28 -37.17 28.52 10.42
CA ALA A 28 -37.17 27.30 9.58
C ALA A 28 -37.47 27.55 8.09
N SER A 29 -38.34 28.52 7.73
CA SER A 29 -38.76 28.68 6.35
C SER A 29 -37.74 29.37 5.42
N ARG A 30 -36.89 30.27 5.93
CA ARG A 30 -35.84 30.94 5.14
C ARG A 30 -34.56 30.13 4.98
N THR A 31 -34.35 29.12 5.83
CA THR A 31 -33.13 28.34 5.85
C THR A 31 -33.29 26.95 5.23
N PHE A 32 -34.54 26.46 5.14
CA PHE A 32 -34.83 25.11 4.68
C PHE A 32 -34.54 24.92 3.17
N VAL A 33 -34.89 25.90 2.35
CA VAL A 33 -34.65 25.82 0.89
C VAL A 33 -33.18 25.88 0.54
N PRO A 34 -32.36 26.84 1.05
CA PRO A 34 -30.90 26.81 0.84
C PRO A 34 -30.23 25.56 1.41
N PHE A 35 -30.72 25.01 2.51
CA PHE A 35 -30.21 23.77 3.10
C PHE A 35 -30.44 22.57 2.17
N LEU A 36 -31.66 22.39 1.64
CA LEU A 36 -31.94 21.34 0.67
C LEU A 36 -31.12 21.48 -0.61
N VAL A 37 -30.98 22.71 -1.11
CA VAL A 37 -30.17 23.00 -2.30
C VAL A 37 -28.70 22.61 -2.03
N ASN A 38 -28.13 22.97 -0.87
CA ASN A 38 -26.78 22.61 -0.51
C ASN A 38 -26.59 21.08 -0.37
N ILE A 39 -27.57 20.36 0.21
CA ILE A 39 -27.52 18.88 0.25
C ILE A 39 -27.49 18.30 -1.16
N VAL A 40 -28.33 18.78 -2.05
CA VAL A 40 -28.38 18.33 -3.45
C VAL A 40 -27.04 18.60 -4.14
N PHE A 41 -26.44 19.79 -3.94
CA PHE A 41 -25.12 20.10 -4.48
C PHE A 41 -24.02 19.20 -3.92
N VAL A 42 -23.98 18.92 -2.61
CA VAL A 42 -23.02 18.02 -2.00
C VAL A 42 -23.17 16.59 -2.54
N VAL A 43 -24.40 16.12 -2.69
CA VAL A 43 -24.66 14.80 -3.28
C VAL A 43 -24.24 14.75 -4.76
N LEU A 44 -24.56 15.78 -5.53
CA LEU A 44 -24.13 15.88 -6.93
C LEU A 44 -22.60 15.95 -7.04
N ALA A 45 -21.94 16.77 -6.20
CA ALA A 45 -20.48 16.87 -6.16
C ALA A 45 -19.84 15.52 -5.83
N PHE A 46 -20.41 14.76 -4.90
CA PHE A 46 -19.95 13.43 -4.55
C PHE A 46 -20.03 12.43 -5.73
N PHE A 47 -21.16 12.43 -6.46
CA PHE A 47 -21.30 11.60 -7.65
C PHE A 47 -20.39 12.06 -8.80
N MET A 48 -20.32 13.37 -9.05
CA MET A 48 -19.46 13.95 -10.09
C MET A 48 -17.97 13.70 -9.79
N SER A 49 -17.55 13.79 -8.52
CA SER A 49 -16.17 13.55 -8.15
C SER A 49 -15.70 12.12 -8.50
N GLY A 50 -16.58 11.13 -8.41
CA GLY A 50 -16.27 9.75 -8.81
C GLY A 50 -16.00 9.60 -10.31
N VAL A 51 -16.81 10.27 -11.15
CA VAL A 51 -16.65 10.25 -12.62
C VAL A 51 -15.40 11.02 -13.02
N ILE A 52 -15.23 12.22 -12.46
CA ILE A 52 -14.04 13.08 -12.74
C ILE A 52 -12.76 12.37 -12.27
N ALA A 53 -12.77 11.77 -11.08
CA ALA A 53 -11.63 11.03 -10.54
C ALA A 53 -11.24 9.84 -11.44
N GLY A 54 -12.21 9.08 -11.96
CA GLY A 54 -11.95 7.99 -12.89
C GLY A 54 -11.21 8.47 -14.12
N THR A 55 -11.74 9.48 -14.79
CA THR A 55 -11.12 10.05 -16.00
C THR A 55 -9.75 10.67 -15.70
N MET A 56 -9.61 11.42 -14.61
CA MET A 56 -8.32 12.01 -14.22
C MET A 56 -7.29 10.94 -13.87
N TYR A 57 -7.69 9.90 -13.16
CA TYR A 57 -6.79 8.81 -12.82
C TYR A 57 -6.27 8.11 -14.08
N GLU A 58 -7.18 7.67 -14.96
CA GLU A 58 -6.82 6.96 -16.19
C GLU A 58 -5.98 7.80 -17.17
N THR A 59 -6.26 9.12 -17.27
CA THR A 59 -5.60 9.97 -18.29
C THR A 59 -4.34 10.67 -17.80
N MET A 60 -4.20 10.91 -16.49
CA MET A 60 -3.12 11.77 -15.97
C MET A 60 -2.26 11.10 -14.90
N VAL A 61 -2.80 10.10 -14.20
CA VAL A 61 -2.14 9.54 -13.02
C VAL A 61 -1.66 8.12 -13.24
N SER A 62 -2.44 7.29 -13.94
CA SER A 62 -2.16 5.86 -14.14
C SER A 62 -0.77 5.62 -14.71
N ASP A 63 -0.46 6.24 -15.84
CA ASP A 63 0.83 6.06 -16.52
C ASP A 63 2.02 6.55 -15.67
N SER A 64 1.81 7.64 -14.93
CA SER A 64 2.86 8.18 -14.03
C SER A 64 3.11 7.27 -12.84
N VAL A 65 2.07 6.66 -12.31
CA VAL A 65 2.17 5.68 -11.22
C VAL A 65 2.85 4.41 -11.70
N GLU A 66 2.44 3.87 -12.85
CA GLU A 66 3.03 2.67 -13.44
C GLU A 66 4.54 2.87 -13.69
N MET A 67 4.93 3.97 -14.33
CA MET A 67 6.35 4.30 -14.55
C MET A 67 7.13 4.45 -13.23
N ALA A 68 6.53 5.07 -12.20
CA ALA A 68 7.20 5.23 -10.91
C ALA A 68 7.40 3.89 -10.21
N VAL A 69 6.41 3.00 -10.27
CA VAL A 69 6.50 1.64 -9.70
C VAL A 69 7.51 0.80 -10.48
N GLU A 70 7.48 0.83 -11.82
CA GLU A 70 8.47 0.14 -12.66
C GLU A 70 9.90 0.61 -12.32
N GLU A 71 10.13 1.91 -12.24
CA GLU A 71 11.45 2.48 -11.90
C GLU A 71 11.94 1.99 -10.53
N VAL A 72 11.05 1.95 -9.53
CA VAL A 72 11.42 1.47 -8.19
C VAL A 72 11.73 -0.01 -8.21
N VAL A 73 10.89 -0.84 -8.82
CA VAL A 73 11.08 -2.29 -8.86
C VAL A 73 12.33 -2.67 -9.65
N ASP A 74 12.61 -1.96 -10.76
CA ASP A 74 13.79 -2.21 -11.58
C ASP A 74 15.10 -1.87 -10.85
N ASN A 75 15.09 -0.85 -10.01
CA ASN A 75 16.25 -0.43 -9.21
C ASN A 75 16.30 -1.06 -7.82
N PHE A 76 15.29 -1.88 -7.44
CA PHE A 76 15.22 -2.46 -6.11
C PHE A 76 16.31 -3.52 -5.87
N ASP A 77 17.18 -3.30 -4.90
CA ASP A 77 18.24 -4.21 -4.52
C ASP A 77 17.75 -5.32 -3.58
N LEU A 78 16.95 -6.24 -4.14
CA LEU A 78 16.39 -7.37 -3.39
C LEU A 78 17.48 -8.19 -2.68
N ASN A 79 18.61 -8.44 -3.35
CA ASN A 79 19.70 -9.24 -2.76
C ASN A 79 20.38 -8.51 -1.59
N GLY A 80 20.58 -7.20 -1.72
CA GLY A 80 21.14 -6.39 -0.63
C GLY A 80 20.22 -6.36 0.59
N TYR A 81 18.92 -6.18 0.40
CA TYR A 81 17.97 -6.23 1.50
C TYR A 81 17.85 -7.63 2.13
N PHE A 82 17.87 -8.68 1.31
CA PHE A 82 17.89 -10.05 1.82
C PHE A 82 19.14 -10.34 2.66
N ASN A 83 20.32 -9.93 2.18
CA ASN A 83 21.55 -10.07 2.94
C ASN A 83 21.54 -9.29 4.25
N LYS A 84 20.91 -8.11 4.27
CA LYS A 84 20.72 -7.33 5.49
C LYS A 84 19.89 -8.10 6.52
N GLU A 85 18.75 -8.65 6.13
CA GLU A 85 17.88 -9.44 7.01
C GLU A 85 18.60 -10.73 7.46
N TYR A 86 19.33 -11.40 6.56
CA TYR A 86 20.14 -12.55 6.90
C TYR A 86 21.19 -12.23 7.98
N LYS A 87 21.90 -11.12 7.83
CA LYS A 87 22.91 -10.64 8.77
C LYS A 87 22.32 -10.27 10.13
N GLU A 88 21.14 -9.65 10.15
CA GLU A 88 20.43 -9.33 11.39
C GLU A 88 20.03 -10.58 12.18
N LEU A 89 19.65 -11.66 11.47
CA LEU A 89 19.25 -12.93 12.11
C LEU A 89 20.44 -13.78 12.55
N THR A 90 21.58 -13.71 11.85
CA THR A 90 22.70 -14.64 12.05
C THR A 90 23.94 -14.01 12.67
N LEU A 91 24.08 -12.69 12.58
CA LEU A 91 25.29 -11.91 12.93
C LEU A 91 26.54 -12.34 12.14
N ILE A 92 26.36 -13.02 10.99
CA ILE A 92 27.41 -13.51 10.09
C ILE A 92 27.44 -12.66 8.83
N GLU A 93 28.55 -12.65 8.12
CA GLU A 93 28.70 -11.95 6.85
C GLU A 93 27.80 -12.54 5.75
N ASP A 94 27.71 -11.83 4.63
CA ASP A 94 26.75 -12.04 3.54
C ASP A 94 26.66 -13.48 3.05
N VAL A 95 25.45 -13.88 2.68
CA VAL A 95 25.19 -15.15 2.02
C VAL A 95 25.55 -15.07 0.52
N SER A 96 25.94 -16.18 -0.09
CA SER A 96 26.25 -16.20 -1.52
C SER A 96 25.00 -15.94 -2.36
N GLU A 97 25.14 -15.23 -3.50
CA GLU A 97 24.03 -14.94 -4.41
C GLU A 97 23.26 -16.17 -4.87
N LYS A 98 23.97 -17.31 -5.05
CA LYS A 98 23.34 -18.59 -5.44
C LYS A 98 22.42 -19.12 -4.35
N GLU A 99 22.83 -19.01 -3.11
CA GLU A 99 22.03 -19.47 -1.97
C GLU A 99 20.84 -18.56 -1.70
N ALA A 100 21.04 -17.25 -1.80
CA ALA A 100 19.96 -16.27 -1.75
C ALA A 100 18.93 -16.53 -2.86
N SER A 101 19.37 -16.73 -4.09
CA SER A 101 18.49 -17.02 -5.24
C SER A 101 17.63 -18.27 -5.04
N VAL A 102 18.15 -19.33 -4.42
CA VAL A 102 17.37 -20.54 -4.11
C VAL A 102 16.22 -20.26 -3.13
N VAL A 103 16.44 -19.34 -2.20
CA VAL A 103 15.38 -18.91 -1.27
C VAL A 103 14.40 -17.99 -1.98
N LEU A 104 14.89 -16.93 -2.62
CA LEU A 104 14.11 -15.86 -3.22
C LEU A 104 13.24 -16.31 -4.42
N SER A 105 13.64 -17.37 -5.11
CA SER A 105 12.84 -17.97 -6.20
C SER A 105 11.68 -18.85 -5.72
N SER A 106 11.50 -19.00 -4.41
CA SER A 106 10.47 -19.89 -3.87
C SER A 106 9.16 -19.16 -3.65
N GLU A 107 8.11 -19.52 -4.38
CA GLU A 107 6.76 -19.02 -4.15
C GLU A 107 6.08 -19.67 -2.93
N LYS A 108 6.59 -20.76 -2.45
CA LYS A 108 6.07 -21.50 -1.30
C LYS A 108 7.22 -21.87 -0.36
N ASP A 109 6.93 -21.92 0.91
CA ASP A 109 7.93 -22.34 1.94
C ASP A 109 9.23 -21.51 1.92
N MET A 110 9.18 -20.24 1.54
CA MET A 110 10.34 -19.35 1.46
C MET A 110 10.99 -19.18 2.85
N ASP A 111 10.20 -19.00 3.88
CA ASP A 111 10.59 -18.95 5.29
C ASP A 111 11.33 -20.21 5.75
N LYS A 112 10.83 -21.41 5.37
CA LYS A 112 11.45 -22.70 5.67
C LYS A 112 12.78 -22.87 4.94
N LYS A 113 12.87 -22.42 3.71
CA LYS A 113 14.12 -22.44 2.95
C LYS A 113 15.14 -21.46 3.53
N PHE A 114 14.66 -20.29 3.95
CA PHE A 114 15.49 -19.30 4.61
C PHE A 114 16.01 -19.83 5.95
N TRP A 115 15.14 -20.41 6.76
CA TRP A 115 15.54 -21.08 8.01
C TRP A 115 16.58 -22.18 7.78
N LYS A 116 16.38 -23.08 6.80
CA LYS A 116 17.34 -24.12 6.45
C LYS A 116 18.68 -23.55 5.97
N LEU A 117 18.67 -22.43 5.27
CA LEU A 117 19.89 -21.74 4.88
C LEU A 117 20.64 -21.25 6.12
N ILE A 118 19.95 -20.60 7.06
CA ILE A 118 20.52 -20.13 8.33
C ILE A 118 21.12 -21.31 9.14
N ASP A 119 20.35 -22.37 9.31
CA ASP A 119 20.79 -23.56 10.07
C ASP A 119 22.08 -24.19 9.48
N ARG A 120 22.13 -24.29 8.15
CA ARG A 120 23.27 -24.86 7.45
C ARG A 120 24.53 -23.99 7.48
N THR A 121 24.36 -22.66 7.36
CA THR A 121 25.50 -21.74 7.18
C THR A 121 26.02 -21.18 8.50
N SER A 122 25.14 -20.93 9.47
CA SER A 122 25.50 -20.24 10.71
C SER A 122 25.50 -21.12 11.95
N GLY A 123 24.83 -22.27 11.91
CA GLY A 123 24.63 -23.11 13.09
C GLY A 123 23.74 -22.51 14.18
N VAL A 124 23.19 -21.32 13.96
CA VAL A 124 22.27 -20.65 14.90
C VAL A 124 20.80 -20.96 14.62
N GLY A 125 20.51 -21.89 13.72
CA GLY A 125 19.16 -22.28 13.34
C GLY A 125 18.26 -22.69 14.52
N ASN A 126 18.85 -23.22 15.61
CA ASN A 126 18.10 -23.52 16.83
C ASN A 126 17.64 -22.28 17.61
N GLN A 127 18.20 -21.11 17.34
CA GLN A 127 17.85 -19.83 17.98
C GLN A 127 16.92 -18.99 17.11
N VAL A 128 16.83 -19.28 15.82
CA VAL A 128 15.99 -18.62 14.83
C VAL A 128 14.88 -19.58 14.43
N ASN A 129 13.64 -19.14 14.43
CA ASN A 129 12.49 -19.92 14.00
C ASN A 129 11.96 -19.45 12.63
N GLU A 130 11.09 -20.26 12.02
CA GLU A 130 10.46 -19.94 10.74
C GLU A 130 9.70 -18.59 10.78
N ALA A 131 9.06 -18.26 11.92
CA ALA A 131 8.36 -16.99 12.09
C ALA A 131 9.31 -15.79 12.05
N ALA A 132 10.53 -15.89 12.60
CA ALA A 132 11.54 -14.84 12.50
C ALA A 132 12.03 -14.68 11.04
N CYS A 133 12.19 -15.79 10.31
CA CYS A 133 12.52 -15.75 8.89
C CYS A 133 11.41 -15.08 8.05
N PHE A 134 10.15 -15.43 8.33
CA PHE A 134 9.02 -14.75 7.68
C PHE A 134 9.01 -13.25 7.99
N THR A 135 9.24 -12.87 9.25
CA THR A 135 9.30 -11.44 9.63
C THR A 135 10.38 -10.70 8.84
N GLY A 136 11.58 -11.29 8.70
CA GLY A 136 12.66 -10.71 7.88
C GLY A 136 12.23 -10.55 6.41
N LEU A 137 11.67 -11.59 5.79
CA LEU A 137 11.18 -11.52 4.42
C LEU A 137 10.07 -10.47 4.25
N ASN A 138 9.15 -10.40 5.20
CA ASN A 138 8.08 -9.39 5.18
C ASN A 138 8.63 -7.97 5.33
N ASN A 139 9.70 -7.75 6.11
CA ASN A 139 10.36 -6.45 6.23
C ASN A 139 10.94 -5.97 4.90
N ILE A 140 11.43 -6.86 4.03
CA ILE A 140 11.94 -6.49 2.70
C ILE A 140 10.83 -5.80 1.90
N ILE A 141 9.62 -6.33 1.93
CA ILE A 141 8.48 -5.74 1.21
C ILE A 141 7.93 -4.54 1.96
N ARG A 142 7.58 -4.72 3.23
CA ARG A 142 6.84 -3.74 4.00
C ARG A 142 7.65 -2.51 4.40
N VAL A 143 8.94 -2.69 4.69
CA VAL A 143 9.80 -1.59 5.12
C VAL A 143 10.61 -1.07 3.94
N SER A 144 11.36 -1.95 3.28
CA SER A 144 12.34 -1.51 2.28
C SER A 144 11.67 -1.11 0.96
N LEU A 145 10.81 -1.94 0.41
CA LEU A 145 10.12 -1.62 -0.86
C LEU A 145 9.13 -0.46 -0.68
N GLN A 146 8.41 -0.43 0.44
CA GLN A 146 7.50 0.68 0.74
C GLN A 146 8.25 2.01 0.90
N ASP A 147 9.42 2.01 1.55
CA ASP A 147 10.25 3.22 1.67
C ASP A 147 10.71 3.73 0.30
N GLU A 148 11.15 2.84 -0.59
CA GLU A 148 11.55 3.23 -1.96
C GLU A 148 10.35 3.76 -2.77
N LEU A 149 9.19 3.13 -2.69
CA LEU A 149 7.96 3.62 -3.35
C LEU A 149 7.52 4.98 -2.80
N SER A 150 7.64 5.20 -1.49
CA SER A 150 7.26 6.46 -0.85
C SER A 150 8.12 7.64 -1.26
N LYS A 151 9.32 7.41 -1.79
CA LYS A 151 10.19 8.46 -2.34
C LYS A 151 9.74 8.97 -3.71
N LYS A 152 9.03 8.13 -4.47
CA LYS A 152 8.61 8.41 -5.85
C LYS A 152 7.12 8.74 -5.95
N LEU A 153 6.31 8.24 -5.04
CA LEU A 153 4.87 8.41 -5.03
C LEU A 153 4.44 9.40 -3.93
N PRO A 154 3.24 9.99 -4.01
CA PRO A 154 2.72 10.88 -2.99
C PRO A 154 2.71 10.24 -1.59
N PRO A 155 2.75 11.03 -0.49
CA PRO A 155 2.79 10.50 0.89
C PRO A 155 1.64 9.57 1.29
N CYS A 156 0.49 9.68 0.61
CA CYS A 156 -0.63 8.72 0.79
C CYS A 156 -0.26 7.29 0.36
N ALA A 157 0.79 7.15 -0.43
CA ALA A 157 1.37 5.89 -0.86
C ALA A 157 1.96 5.05 0.29
N GLY A 158 2.26 5.66 1.45
CA GLY A 158 2.76 4.93 2.63
C GLY A 158 1.81 3.87 3.18
N TYR A 159 0.57 3.84 2.69
CA TYR A 159 -0.46 2.87 3.11
C TYR A 159 -0.65 1.70 2.13
N PHE A 160 0.17 1.60 1.08
CA PHE A 160 -0.01 0.57 0.03
C PHE A 160 0.07 -0.86 0.55
N PHE A 161 0.91 -1.09 1.54
CA PHE A 161 1.15 -2.41 2.08
C PHE A 161 0.49 -2.64 3.47
N GLU A 162 -0.48 -1.79 3.87
CA GLU A 162 -1.21 -2.05 5.13
C GLU A 162 -1.94 -3.40 5.08
N ASP A 163 -2.50 -3.76 3.94
CA ASP A 163 -3.17 -5.06 3.76
C ASP A 163 -2.18 -6.25 3.73
N PHE A 164 -0.89 -6.02 3.42
CA PHE A 164 0.20 -6.99 3.58
C PHE A 164 0.60 -7.22 5.05
N ASN A 165 0.09 -6.39 5.97
CA ASN A 165 0.44 -6.42 7.38
C ASN A 165 -0.12 -7.61 8.15
N GLU A 166 -1.16 -8.25 7.69
CA GLU A 166 -1.91 -9.24 8.45
C GLU A 166 -1.54 -10.70 8.13
N GLY A 167 -0.30 -10.95 7.67
CA GLY A 167 0.23 -12.32 7.65
C GLY A 167 -0.17 -13.15 6.43
N ASN A 168 -0.34 -12.51 5.28
CA ASN A 168 -0.50 -13.25 4.04
C ASN A 168 0.86 -13.69 3.50
N GLU A 169 1.37 -14.78 4.07
CA GLU A 169 2.66 -15.38 3.72
C GLU A 169 2.77 -15.65 2.22
N GLU A 170 1.71 -16.18 1.62
CA GLU A 170 1.66 -16.55 0.22
C GLU A 170 1.84 -15.34 -0.71
N GLU A 171 1.21 -14.21 -0.40
CA GLU A 171 1.38 -12.98 -1.19
C GLU A 171 2.76 -12.37 -1.04
N THR A 172 3.32 -12.38 0.19
CA THR A 172 4.69 -11.90 0.43
C THR A 172 5.69 -12.72 -0.37
N TYR A 173 5.61 -14.05 -0.33
CA TYR A 173 6.53 -14.93 -1.07
C TYR A 173 6.37 -14.80 -2.58
N LYS A 174 5.13 -14.72 -3.05
CA LYS A 174 4.82 -14.48 -4.46
C LYS A 174 5.45 -13.17 -4.94
N LEU A 175 5.28 -12.08 -4.20
CA LEU A 175 5.83 -10.78 -4.60
C LEU A 175 7.36 -10.79 -4.61
N ILE A 176 8.01 -11.35 -3.59
CA ILE A 176 9.46 -11.49 -3.55
C ILE A 176 9.96 -12.31 -4.74
N SER A 177 9.32 -13.44 -5.02
CA SER A 177 9.68 -14.32 -6.13
C SER A 177 9.51 -13.62 -7.49
N MET A 178 8.44 -12.82 -7.65
CA MET A 178 8.23 -12.01 -8.86
C MET A 178 9.32 -10.94 -9.02
N ILE A 179 9.67 -10.20 -7.96
CA ILE A 179 10.76 -9.21 -8.00
C ILE A 179 12.10 -9.86 -8.39
N HIS A 180 12.30 -11.10 -7.94
CA HIS A 180 13.52 -11.86 -8.26
C HIS A 180 13.56 -12.37 -9.71
N SER A 181 12.44 -12.88 -10.24
CA SER A 181 12.37 -13.59 -11.51
C SER A 181 11.85 -12.75 -12.67
N ASP A 182 10.87 -11.88 -12.45
CA ASP A 182 10.19 -11.05 -13.45
C ASP A 182 9.76 -9.71 -12.85
N ARG A 183 10.66 -8.75 -12.89
CA ARG A 183 10.47 -7.41 -12.33
C ARG A 183 9.27 -6.68 -12.95
N LYS A 184 9.03 -6.91 -14.24
CA LYS A 184 7.89 -6.30 -14.92
C LYS A 184 6.55 -6.85 -14.41
N ALA A 185 6.46 -8.16 -14.24
CA ALA A 185 5.28 -8.78 -13.65
C ALA A 185 5.08 -8.32 -12.19
N ALA A 186 6.18 -8.16 -11.42
CA ALA A 186 6.13 -7.61 -10.07
C ALA A 186 5.62 -6.15 -10.05
N ALA A 187 6.11 -5.30 -10.95
CA ALA A 187 5.67 -3.92 -11.06
C ALA A 187 4.18 -3.83 -11.38
N ASN A 188 3.71 -4.60 -12.36
CA ASN A 188 2.28 -4.66 -12.70
C ASN A 188 1.44 -5.15 -11.51
N TYR A 189 1.89 -6.18 -10.82
CA TYR A 189 1.19 -6.71 -9.65
C TYR A 189 1.06 -5.66 -8.52
N ILE A 190 2.15 -4.94 -8.23
CA ILE A 190 2.17 -3.86 -7.23
C ILE A 190 1.23 -2.73 -7.67
N THR A 191 1.31 -2.31 -8.93
CA THR A 191 0.46 -1.24 -9.46
C THR A 191 -1.01 -1.60 -9.34
N GLU A 192 -1.42 -2.77 -9.81
CA GLU A 192 -2.82 -3.18 -9.84
C GLU A 192 -3.40 -3.48 -8.45
N ASN A 193 -2.65 -4.18 -7.60
CA ASN A 193 -3.18 -4.72 -6.35
C ASN A 193 -2.88 -3.87 -5.11
N CYS A 194 -1.81 -3.05 -5.16
CA CYS A 194 -1.39 -2.28 -4.00
C CYS A 194 -1.60 -0.77 -4.18
N VAL A 195 -1.27 -0.24 -5.34
CA VAL A 195 -1.12 1.22 -5.55
C VAL A 195 -2.36 1.86 -6.16
N SER A 196 -2.93 1.25 -7.19
CA SER A 196 -4.02 1.85 -7.98
C SER A 196 -5.23 2.25 -7.16
N ASP A 197 -5.70 1.38 -6.25
CA ASP A 197 -6.89 1.68 -5.44
C ASP A 197 -6.64 2.84 -4.46
N VAL A 198 -5.48 2.89 -3.84
CA VAL A 198 -5.10 3.98 -2.92
C VAL A 198 -4.97 5.31 -3.68
N MET A 199 -4.31 5.29 -4.83
CA MET A 199 -4.14 6.47 -5.67
C MET A 199 -5.47 6.96 -6.25
N PHE A 200 -6.32 6.06 -6.69
CA PHE A 200 -7.67 6.40 -7.14
C PHE A 200 -8.49 7.08 -6.04
N ARG A 201 -8.45 6.55 -4.81
CA ARG A 201 -9.12 7.18 -3.65
C ARG A 201 -8.57 8.56 -3.35
N PHE A 202 -7.25 8.74 -3.46
CA PHE A 202 -6.61 10.04 -3.30
C PHE A 202 -7.08 11.05 -4.36
N VAL A 203 -7.06 10.66 -5.64
CA VAL A 203 -7.56 11.51 -6.74
C VAL A 203 -9.04 11.85 -6.54
N LYS A 204 -9.85 10.90 -6.09
CA LYS A 204 -11.27 11.12 -5.78
C LYS A 204 -11.47 12.14 -4.65
N LEU A 205 -10.65 12.06 -3.59
CA LEU A 205 -10.66 13.02 -2.50
C LEU A 205 -10.32 14.43 -3.00
N MET A 206 -9.24 14.55 -3.79
CA MET A 206 -8.80 15.83 -4.35
C MET A 206 -9.85 16.41 -5.29
N SER A 207 -10.46 15.60 -6.13
CA SER A 207 -11.56 16.02 -7.03
C SER A 207 -12.75 16.55 -6.24
N PHE A 208 -13.11 15.92 -5.11
CA PHE A 208 -14.19 16.38 -4.25
C PHE A 208 -13.90 17.74 -3.59
N VAL A 209 -12.64 17.99 -3.22
CA VAL A 209 -12.25 19.27 -2.59
C VAL A 209 -12.25 20.42 -3.60
N ILE A 210 -12.02 20.13 -4.89
CA ILE A 210 -11.94 21.14 -5.96
C ILE A 210 -13.34 21.48 -6.53
N THR A 211 -14.30 20.56 -6.41
CA THR A 211 -15.68 20.72 -6.91
C THR A 211 -16.58 21.37 -5.88
#